data_c819928bc33b607857212a49a4d57c55
#
_entry.id   c819928bc33b607857212a49a4d57c55
#
_cell.length_a   1.000
_cell.length_b   1.000
_cell.length_c   1.000
_cell.angle_alpha   90.00
_cell.angle_beta   90.00
_cell.angle_gamma   90.00
#
_symmetry.space_group_name_H-M   'P 1'
#
loop_
_entity.id
_entity.type
_entity.pdbx_description
1 polymer ?
#
loop_
_entity_poly.entity_id
_entity_poly.type
_entity_poly.pdbx_seq_one_letter_code
_entity_poly.pdbx_strand_id
1 'polypeptide(L)'
;GGSATASLEVYILDSEERPSSINASMLASLIREKTGEIIGAERFTLNDAANFGGSPVSISLLSETNNLDELKKAKEELILQLKNNPLLTDISNNDPEGIKEIQVKLKENAYLSGLDFSKVMYQIRSAFFGIEAQRFQRGDDEIKVWVRYDKNTRSYVNNMEQMKILTPSGSRVPLNEIATYKVQRGDVSINHLDGKREIQINANLIDPNISAADIVFDLQSKTIPVIKEKYPSITASFEGQYREANKTIQSAYTVFPLVLFLIFATIGFTFRTYSQPFLLILLIPF
;
A
#
# COMPACT_ATOMS: atom_id res chain seq x y z
N GLY A 1 -10.88 -2.27 -9.34
CA GLY A 1 -10.68 -0.91 -8.84
C GLY A 1 -11.90 -0.43 -8.08
N GLY A 2 -11.70 0.25 -6.96
CA GLY A 2 -12.77 0.89 -6.22
C GLY A 2 -13.17 2.23 -6.86
N SER A 3 -14.30 2.80 -6.44
CA SER A 3 -14.80 4.10 -6.93
C SER A 3 -13.86 5.29 -6.61
N ALA A 4 -12.85 5.07 -5.78
CA ALA A 4 -11.88 6.08 -5.35
C ALA A 4 -10.50 5.96 -6.04
N THR A 5 -10.34 5.06 -7.02
CA THR A 5 -9.09 4.84 -7.73
C THR A 5 -9.29 4.94 -9.24
N ALA A 6 -8.37 5.64 -9.91
CA ALA A 6 -8.29 5.69 -11.36
C ALA A 6 -6.87 5.33 -11.80
N SER A 7 -6.74 4.61 -12.90
CA SER A 7 -5.47 4.31 -13.54
C SER A 7 -5.55 4.66 -15.03
N LEU A 8 -4.49 5.25 -15.54
CA LEU A 8 -4.32 5.54 -16.95
C LEU A 8 -3.01 4.90 -17.41
N GLU A 9 -3.09 4.08 -18.44
CA GLU A 9 -1.92 3.49 -19.08
C GLU A 9 -1.63 4.26 -20.37
N VAL A 10 -0.39 4.70 -20.52
CA VAL A 10 0.08 5.42 -21.70
C VAL A 10 1.09 4.54 -22.42
N TYR A 11 0.74 4.09 -23.61
CA TYR A 11 1.65 3.33 -24.47
C TYR A 11 2.47 4.31 -25.31
N ILE A 12 3.77 4.14 -25.26
CA ILE A 12 4.73 4.93 -26.05
C ILE A 12 5.35 4.05 -27.13
N LEU A 13 5.83 4.67 -28.21
CA LEU A 13 6.54 3.96 -29.29
C LEU A 13 7.72 3.15 -28.74
N ASP A 14 8.07 2.09 -29.42
CA ASP A 14 9.22 1.26 -29.06
C ASP A 14 10.52 2.06 -29.02
N SER A 15 11.48 1.63 -28.21
CA SER A 15 12.73 2.37 -27.98
C SER A 15 13.54 2.59 -29.28
N GLU A 16 13.39 1.71 -30.25
CA GLU A 16 14.04 1.80 -31.57
C GLU A 16 13.41 2.86 -32.49
N GLU A 17 12.13 3.17 -32.28
CA GLU A 17 11.37 4.14 -33.07
C GLU A 17 11.35 5.54 -32.43
N ARG A 18 11.90 5.69 -31.24
CA ARG A 18 11.95 6.96 -30.50
C ARG A 18 13.31 7.63 -30.58
N PRO A 19 13.36 8.97 -30.58
CA PRO A 19 14.61 9.67 -30.31
C PRO A 19 15.22 9.19 -28.96
N SER A 20 16.52 8.91 -28.94
CA SER A 20 17.21 8.43 -27.70
C SER A 20 17.11 9.37 -26.51
N SER A 21 16.78 10.65 -26.75
CA SER A 21 16.53 11.66 -25.73
C SER A 21 15.17 11.52 -25.03
N ILE A 22 14.25 10.72 -25.58
CA ILE A 22 12.89 10.54 -25.02
C ILE A 22 12.78 9.15 -24.43
N ASN A 23 12.91 9.04 -23.12
CA ASN A 23 12.70 7.81 -22.37
C ASN A 23 11.44 7.90 -21.49
N ALA A 24 11.01 6.78 -20.91
CA ALA A 24 9.80 6.71 -20.09
C ALA A 24 9.90 7.60 -18.84
N SER A 25 11.06 7.65 -18.19
CA SER A 25 11.27 8.47 -16.99
C SER A 25 11.21 9.96 -17.29
N MET A 26 11.74 10.40 -18.44
CA MET A 26 11.64 11.79 -18.89
C MET A 26 10.19 12.17 -19.17
N LEU A 27 9.44 11.30 -19.84
CA LEU A 27 8.01 11.53 -20.09
C LEU A 27 7.22 11.58 -18.79
N ALA A 28 7.51 10.71 -17.83
CA ALA A 28 6.89 10.75 -16.49
C ALA A 28 7.16 12.07 -15.78
N SER A 29 8.40 12.58 -15.84
CA SER A 29 8.76 13.88 -15.27
C SER A 29 8.02 15.05 -15.93
N LEU A 30 7.91 15.05 -17.24
CA LEU A 30 7.16 16.07 -18.00
C LEU A 30 5.66 16.01 -17.73
N ILE A 31 5.09 14.80 -17.62
CA ILE A 31 3.68 14.62 -17.25
C ILE A 31 3.45 15.16 -15.84
N ARG A 32 4.34 14.87 -14.89
CA ARG A 32 4.25 15.38 -13.53
C ARG A 32 4.30 16.90 -13.48
N GLU A 33 5.25 17.51 -14.16
CA GLU A 33 5.41 18.97 -14.23
C GLU A 33 4.15 19.64 -14.80
N LYS A 34 3.59 19.09 -15.88
CA LYS A 34 2.40 19.63 -16.54
C LYS A 34 1.10 19.38 -15.77
N THR A 35 0.99 18.23 -15.09
CA THR A 35 -0.21 17.88 -14.33
C THR A 35 -0.29 18.67 -13.02
N GLY A 36 0.86 18.91 -12.39
CA GLY A 36 0.91 19.56 -11.08
C GLY A 36 0.19 18.76 -10.00
N GLU A 37 -0.30 19.45 -8.98
CA GLU A 37 -1.06 18.86 -7.88
C GLU A 37 -2.53 18.63 -8.31
N ILE A 38 -3.00 17.37 -8.19
CA ILE A 38 -4.39 17.01 -8.50
C ILE A 38 -5.24 17.26 -7.24
N ILE A 39 -6.07 18.29 -7.28
CA ILE A 39 -6.94 18.66 -6.17
C ILE A 39 -7.89 17.52 -5.81
N GLY A 40 -7.86 17.09 -4.55
CA GLY A 40 -8.71 16.01 -4.03
C GLY A 40 -8.14 14.60 -4.22
N ALA A 41 -6.99 14.43 -4.88
CA ALA A 41 -6.28 13.17 -4.89
C ALA A 41 -5.42 13.03 -3.63
N GLU A 42 -5.61 11.94 -2.89
CA GLU A 42 -4.75 11.62 -1.73
C GLU A 42 -3.37 11.13 -2.19
N ARG A 43 -3.30 10.54 -3.38
CA ARG A 43 -2.06 10.02 -3.96
C ARG A 43 -2.10 10.10 -5.48
N PHE A 44 -1.02 10.57 -6.07
CA PHE A 44 -0.75 10.52 -7.50
C PHE A 44 0.62 9.88 -7.71
N THR A 45 0.69 8.80 -8.48
CA THR A 45 1.93 8.09 -8.79
C THR A 45 2.05 7.89 -10.28
N LEU A 46 3.25 8.10 -10.80
CA LEU A 46 3.63 7.79 -12.18
C LEU A 46 4.62 6.63 -12.14
N ASN A 47 4.23 5.49 -12.67
CA ASN A 47 5.10 4.33 -12.78
C ASN A 47 5.60 4.26 -14.23
N ASP A 48 6.90 4.29 -14.42
CA ASP A 48 7.51 3.89 -15.67
C ASP A 48 7.74 2.36 -15.63
N ALA A 49 7.60 1.69 -16.75
CA ALA A 49 7.77 0.24 -16.86
C ALA A 49 9.20 -0.26 -16.57
N ALA A 50 10.12 0.65 -16.26
CA ALA A 50 11.54 0.35 -16.00
C ALA A 50 11.82 -0.16 -14.57
N ASN A 51 10.85 -0.13 -13.68
CA ASN A 51 11.05 -0.57 -12.28
C ASN A 51 10.94 -2.11 -12.14
N PHE A 52 11.87 -2.82 -12.79
CA PHE A 52 12.06 -4.24 -12.51
C PHE A 52 12.53 -4.42 -11.05
N GLY A 53 11.79 -5.24 -10.30
CA GLY A 53 12.16 -5.54 -8.89
C GLY A 53 11.51 -4.62 -7.84
N GLY A 54 10.56 -3.75 -8.24
CA GLY A 54 9.83 -2.86 -7.32
C GLY A 54 10.40 -1.46 -7.23
N SER A 55 9.95 -0.69 -6.25
CA SER A 55 10.41 0.68 -6.03
C SER A 55 11.90 0.73 -5.66
N PRO A 56 12.65 1.75 -6.12
CA PRO A 56 14.06 1.93 -5.78
C PRO A 56 14.31 1.99 -4.27
N VAL A 57 13.45 2.72 -3.56
CA VAL A 57 13.44 2.77 -2.10
C VAL A 57 12.12 2.19 -1.61
N SER A 58 12.20 1.10 -0.87
CA SER A 58 11.04 0.42 -0.29
C SER A 58 11.38 -0.01 1.14
N ILE A 59 10.65 0.50 2.11
CA ILE A 59 10.88 0.25 3.53
C ILE A 59 9.60 -0.27 4.15
N SER A 60 9.66 -1.48 4.70
CA SER A 60 8.58 -2.08 5.47
C SER A 60 8.82 -1.85 6.96
N LEU A 61 7.95 -1.09 7.59
CA LEU A 61 7.89 -0.97 9.05
C LEU A 61 7.05 -2.13 9.60
N LEU A 62 7.61 -2.85 10.55
CA LEU A 62 7.04 -4.06 11.11
C LEU A 62 6.78 -3.87 12.60
N SER A 63 5.58 -4.16 13.07
CA SER A 63 5.24 -4.15 14.49
C SER A 63 5.42 -5.54 15.08
N GLU A 64 6.26 -5.66 16.10
CA GLU A 64 6.48 -6.92 16.84
C GLU A 64 5.36 -7.22 17.84
N THR A 65 4.71 -6.17 18.34
CA THR A 65 3.66 -6.26 19.37
C THR A 65 2.25 -6.09 18.82
N ASN A 66 2.10 -6.00 17.49
CA ASN A 66 0.84 -5.68 16.80
C ASN A 66 0.22 -4.34 17.25
N ASN A 67 1.07 -3.40 17.71
CA ASN A 67 0.65 -2.05 18.10
C ASN A 67 0.51 -1.17 16.86
N LEU A 68 -0.74 -1.01 16.39
CA LEU A 68 -1.06 -0.26 15.19
C LEU A 68 -0.82 1.25 15.36
N ASP A 69 -1.12 1.79 16.53
CA ASP A 69 -0.98 3.24 16.76
C ASP A 69 0.49 3.68 16.71
N GLU A 70 1.38 2.86 17.27
CA GLU A 70 2.82 3.09 17.21
C GLU A 70 3.35 2.93 15.79
N LEU A 71 2.87 1.90 15.08
CA LEU A 71 3.24 1.67 13.68
C LEU A 71 2.82 2.82 12.77
N LYS A 72 1.60 3.37 12.95
CA LYS A 72 1.13 4.54 12.19
C LYS A 72 1.94 5.80 12.50
N LYS A 73 2.30 6.04 13.76
CA LYS A 73 3.17 7.17 14.14
C LYS A 73 4.58 7.05 13.53
N ALA A 74 5.15 5.85 13.56
CA ALA A 74 6.45 5.58 12.93
C ALA A 74 6.39 5.78 11.40
N LYS A 75 5.29 5.38 10.76
CA LYS A 75 5.03 5.63 9.33
C LYS A 75 5.04 7.14 9.03
N GLU A 76 4.31 7.93 9.79
CA GLU A 76 4.23 9.39 9.58
C GLU A 76 5.60 10.06 9.73
N GLU A 77 6.35 9.67 10.75
CA GLU A 77 7.72 10.16 10.97
C GLU A 77 8.64 9.79 9.80
N LEU A 78 8.61 8.52 9.36
CA LEU A 78 9.42 8.08 8.22
C LEU A 78 9.04 8.82 6.94
N ILE A 79 7.74 9.00 6.65
CA ILE A 79 7.26 9.75 5.48
C ILE A 79 7.77 11.21 5.54
N LEU A 80 7.75 11.85 6.72
CA LEU A 80 8.26 13.19 6.88
C LEU A 80 9.76 13.26 6.57
N GLN A 81 10.56 12.31 7.07
CA GLN A 81 11.99 12.23 6.78
C GLN A 81 12.27 12.00 5.29
N LEU A 82 11.51 11.12 4.64
CA LEU A 82 11.64 10.87 3.21
C LEU A 82 11.26 12.10 2.37
N LYS A 83 10.21 12.85 2.75
CA LYS A 83 9.81 14.09 2.07
C LYS A 83 10.86 15.20 2.17
N ASN A 84 11.64 15.21 3.24
CA ASN A 84 12.72 16.17 3.42
C ASN A 84 13.97 15.83 2.59
N ASN A 85 14.03 14.65 1.99
CA ASN A 85 15.14 14.26 1.12
C ASN A 85 14.85 14.71 -0.33
N PRO A 86 15.63 15.68 -0.87
CA PRO A 86 15.39 16.24 -2.20
C PRO A 86 15.64 15.25 -3.35
N LEU A 87 16.26 14.10 -3.08
CA LEU A 87 16.54 13.08 -4.07
C LEU A 87 15.38 12.10 -4.28
N LEU A 88 14.35 12.17 -3.40
CA LEU A 88 13.20 11.27 -3.42
C LEU A 88 11.93 11.98 -3.93
N THR A 89 11.10 11.21 -4.61
CA THR A 89 9.80 11.64 -5.11
C THR A 89 8.78 10.49 -5.00
N ASP A 90 7.49 10.77 -5.26
CA ASP A 90 6.40 9.77 -5.26
C ASP A 90 6.33 8.91 -3.99
N ILE A 91 6.52 9.53 -2.85
CA ILE A 91 6.42 8.81 -1.58
C ILE A 91 4.99 8.32 -1.39
N SER A 92 4.85 7.03 -1.27
CA SER A 92 3.56 6.34 -1.13
C SER A 92 3.65 5.26 -0.06
N ASN A 93 2.51 4.79 0.42
CA ASN A 93 2.45 3.70 1.39
C ASN A 93 1.26 2.77 1.08
N ASN A 94 1.27 1.57 1.67
CA ASN A 94 0.21 0.57 1.54
C ASN A 94 -0.86 0.64 2.65
N ASP A 95 -0.82 1.69 3.48
CA ASP A 95 -1.81 2.00 4.53
C ASP A 95 -2.52 3.33 4.18
N PRO A 96 -3.31 3.38 3.08
CA PRO A 96 -4.07 4.58 2.73
C PRO A 96 -5.16 4.82 3.77
N GLU A 97 -5.49 6.08 3.97
CA GLU A 97 -6.63 6.43 4.79
C GLU A 97 -7.92 5.86 4.17
N GLY A 98 -8.64 5.07 4.94
CA GLY A 98 -9.90 4.48 4.50
C GLY A 98 -11.04 5.50 4.37
N ILE A 99 -12.14 5.04 3.83
CA ILE A 99 -13.38 5.83 3.81
C ILE A 99 -13.84 6.12 5.24
N LYS A 100 -14.52 7.25 5.41
CA LYS A 100 -15.15 7.55 6.68
C LYS A 100 -16.22 6.52 7.00
N GLU A 101 -16.07 5.87 8.14
CA GLU A 101 -16.98 4.87 8.67
C GLU A 101 -17.70 5.41 9.89
N ILE A 102 -18.96 5.03 10.03
CA ILE A 102 -19.76 5.33 11.22
C ILE A 102 -19.73 4.08 12.11
N GLN A 103 -18.98 4.16 13.18
CA GLN A 103 -18.91 3.09 14.18
C GLN A 103 -19.96 3.32 15.25
N VAL A 104 -20.92 2.40 15.32
CA VAL A 104 -22.05 2.46 16.27
C VAL A 104 -21.74 1.56 17.47
N LYS A 105 -21.94 2.10 18.68
CA LYS A 105 -21.85 1.36 19.95
C LYS A 105 -23.17 1.47 20.67
N LEU A 106 -23.77 0.32 21.04
CA LEU A 106 -25.00 0.30 21.81
C LEU A 106 -24.77 0.72 23.28
N LYS A 107 -25.73 1.43 23.83
CA LYS A 107 -25.87 1.73 25.25
C LYS A 107 -26.64 0.59 25.96
N GLU A 108 -26.57 0.54 27.27
CA GLU A 108 -27.31 -0.44 28.08
C GLU A 108 -28.83 -0.39 27.84
N ASN A 109 -29.37 0.79 27.64
CA ASN A 109 -30.80 0.98 27.35
C ASN A 109 -31.27 0.21 26.09
N ALA A 110 -30.40 -0.05 25.13
CA ALA A 110 -30.75 -0.86 23.95
C ALA A 110 -31.09 -2.30 24.39
N TYR A 111 -30.24 -2.89 25.20
CA TYR A 111 -30.42 -4.27 25.70
C TYR A 111 -31.64 -4.39 26.59
N LEU A 112 -31.90 -3.40 27.47
CA LEU A 112 -33.11 -3.35 28.30
C LEU A 112 -34.40 -3.28 27.44
N SER A 113 -34.31 -2.67 26.27
CA SER A 113 -35.42 -2.61 25.30
C SER A 113 -35.55 -3.85 24.41
N GLY A 114 -34.77 -4.91 24.65
CA GLY A 114 -34.78 -6.17 23.89
C GLY A 114 -34.11 -6.05 22.52
N LEU A 115 -33.29 -5.01 22.30
CA LEU A 115 -32.53 -4.80 21.07
C LEU A 115 -31.13 -5.38 21.24
N ASP A 116 -30.65 -6.02 20.20
CA ASP A 116 -29.26 -6.43 20.04
C ASP A 116 -28.58 -5.62 18.91
N PHE A 117 -27.26 -5.72 18.82
CA PHE A 117 -26.48 -5.00 17.83
C PHE A 117 -26.94 -5.31 16.39
N SER A 118 -27.21 -6.57 16.09
CA SER A 118 -27.59 -7.00 14.74
C SER A 118 -28.93 -6.41 14.31
N LYS A 119 -29.92 -6.38 15.21
CA LYS A 119 -31.26 -5.80 14.93
C LYS A 119 -31.17 -4.29 14.70
N VAL A 120 -30.38 -3.58 15.51
CA VAL A 120 -30.20 -2.12 15.35
C VAL A 120 -29.46 -1.82 14.06
N MET A 121 -28.35 -2.52 13.78
CA MET A 121 -27.57 -2.33 12.56
C MET A 121 -28.36 -2.69 11.29
N TYR A 122 -29.18 -3.73 11.34
CA TYR A 122 -30.06 -4.08 10.22
C TYR A 122 -31.03 -2.94 9.91
N GLN A 123 -31.67 -2.33 10.91
CA GLN A 123 -32.60 -1.21 10.69
C GLN A 123 -31.89 0.04 10.17
N ILE A 124 -30.70 0.40 10.72
CA ILE A 124 -29.89 1.51 10.22
C ILE A 124 -29.51 1.27 8.76
N ARG A 125 -28.97 0.08 8.47
CA ARG A 125 -28.56 -0.26 7.10
C ARG A 125 -29.71 -0.24 6.12
N SER A 126 -30.86 -0.81 6.49
CA SER A 126 -32.06 -0.83 5.65
C SER A 126 -32.56 0.57 5.34
N ALA A 127 -32.51 1.49 6.31
CA ALA A 127 -32.95 2.86 6.14
C ALA A 127 -32.02 3.68 5.23
N PHE A 128 -30.69 3.59 5.44
CA PHE A 128 -29.73 4.43 4.74
C PHE A 128 -29.24 3.83 3.41
N PHE A 129 -28.90 2.55 3.37
CA PHE A 129 -28.46 1.87 2.14
C PHE A 129 -29.61 1.29 1.34
N GLY A 130 -30.64 0.86 2.04
CA GLY A 130 -31.81 0.23 1.45
C GLY A 130 -31.83 -1.27 1.65
N ILE A 131 -33.04 -1.81 1.48
CA ILE A 131 -33.32 -3.23 1.43
C ILE A 131 -33.99 -3.55 0.11
N GLU A 132 -33.58 -4.62 -0.54
CA GLU A 132 -34.30 -5.18 -1.69
C GLU A 132 -35.60 -5.84 -1.18
N ALA A 133 -36.69 -5.15 -1.39
CA ALA A 133 -38.00 -5.60 -0.93
C ALA A 133 -38.63 -6.64 -1.87
N GLN A 134 -38.34 -6.54 -3.17
CA GLN A 134 -38.87 -7.44 -4.17
C GLN A 134 -37.97 -7.49 -5.40
N ARG A 135 -37.94 -8.66 -6.05
CA ARG A 135 -37.25 -8.88 -7.33
C ARG A 135 -38.19 -9.67 -8.23
N PHE A 136 -38.37 -9.23 -9.45
CA PHE A 136 -39.21 -9.93 -10.43
C PHE A 136 -38.68 -9.71 -11.85
N GLN A 137 -38.97 -10.67 -12.72
CA GLN A 137 -38.69 -10.63 -14.15
C GLN A 137 -39.81 -9.96 -14.89
N ARG A 138 -39.50 -9.06 -15.81
CA ARG A 138 -40.45 -8.45 -16.72
C ARG A 138 -39.91 -8.49 -18.15
N GLY A 139 -40.32 -9.50 -18.93
CA GLY A 139 -39.68 -9.80 -20.20
C GLY A 139 -38.26 -10.25 -19.98
N ASP A 140 -37.27 -9.61 -20.64
CA ASP A 140 -35.84 -9.89 -20.51
C ASP A 140 -35.17 -9.09 -19.39
N ASP A 141 -35.89 -8.17 -18.74
CA ASP A 141 -35.37 -7.30 -17.70
C ASP A 141 -35.61 -7.85 -16.27
N GLU A 142 -34.56 -7.86 -15.43
CA GLU A 142 -34.70 -8.11 -13.99
C GLU A 142 -34.95 -6.79 -13.25
N ILE A 143 -36.14 -6.66 -12.63
CA ILE A 143 -36.52 -5.47 -11.88
C ILE A 143 -36.35 -5.71 -10.39
N LYS A 144 -35.60 -4.81 -9.72
CA LYS A 144 -35.34 -4.83 -8.29
C LYS A 144 -35.99 -3.63 -7.62
N VAL A 145 -36.84 -3.88 -6.64
CA VAL A 145 -37.49 -2.84 -5.86
C VAL A 145 -36.71 -2.62 -4.57
N TRP A 146 -36.12 -1.43 -4.45
CA TRP A 146 -35.37 -1.03 -3.27
C TRP A 146 -36.16 -0.03 -2.42
N VAL A 147 -36.22 -0.30 -1.11
CA VAL A 147 -36.83 0.59 -0.13
C VAL A 147 -35.72 1.19 0.75
N ARG A 148 -35.68 2.51 0.84
CA ARG A 148 -34.72 3.27 1.65
C ARG A 148 -35.24 4.69 1.91
N TYR A 149 -34.58 5.41 2.84
CA TYR A 149 -34.90 6.83 3.04
C TYR A 149 -34.59 7.65 1.77
N ASP A 150 -35.28 8.78 1.61
CA ASP A 150 -35.02 9.74 0.54
C ASP A 150 -33.58 10.28 0.59
N LYS A 151 -33.11 10.85 -0.52
CA LYS A 151 -31.75 11.32 -0.68
C LYS A 151 -31.37 12.39 0.35
N ASN A 152 -32.27 13.31 0.65
CA ASN A 152 -31.98 14.39 1.58
C ASN A 152 -31.79 13.86 3.01
N THR A 153 -32.65 12.95 3.46
CA THR A 153 -32.53 12.32 4.77
C THR A 153 -31.22 11.52 4.91
N ARG A 154 -30.77 10.86 3.85
CA ARG A 154 -29.53 10.05 3.87
C ARG A 154 -28.23 10.86 3.76
N SER A 155 -28.32 12.13 3.33
CA SER A 155 -27.13 12.95 3.07
C SER A 155 -26.47 13.51 4.33
N TYR A 156 -27.16 13.50 5.46
CA TYR A 156 -26.67 14.07 6.71
C TYR A 156 -26.63 13.02 7.82
N VAL A 157 -25.47 12.90 8.47
CA VAL A 157 -25.27 11.96 9.58
C VAL A 157 -26.19 12.28 10.77
N ASN A 158 -26.49 13.55 11.03
CA ASN A 158 -27.39 13.98 12.10
C ASN A 158 -28.79 13.36 11.98
N ASN A 159 -29.26 13.08 10.78
CA ASN A 159 -30.56 12.42 10.59
C ASN A 159 -30.57 10.98 11.11
N MET A 160 -29.38 10.35 11.27
CA MET A 160 -29.26 9.05 11.88
C MET A 160 -29.54 9.09 13.39
N GLU A 161 -29.19 10.16 14.08
CA GLU A 161 -29.46 10.30 15.53
C GLU A 161 -30.95 10.27 15.87
N GLN A 162 -31.76 10.89 15.01
CA GLN A 162 -33.21 11.01 15.20
C GLN A 162 -33.98 9.81 14.59
N MET A 163 -33.27 8.91 13.94
CA MET A 163 -33.88 7.70 13.39
C MET A 163 -34.56 6.90 14.50
N LYS A 164 -35.82 6.50 14.29
CA LYS A 164 -36.58 5.69 15.23
C LYS A 164 -36.34 4.20 14.97
N ILE A 165 -35.80 3.52 15.95
CA ILE A 165 -35.57 2.07 15.95
C ILE A 165 -36.79 1.37 16.54
N LEU A 166 -37.29 0.37 15.83
CA LEU A 166 -38.41 -0.44 16.28
C LEU A 166 -37.91 -1.51 17.26
N THR A 167 -38.48 -1.54 18.47
CA THR A 167 -38.18 -2.56 19.48
C THR A 167 -39.05 -3.81 19.24
N PRO A 168 -38.69 -4.97 19.82
CA PRO A 168 -39.51 -6.18 19.76
C PRO A 168 -40.90 -6.01 20.38
N SER A 169 -41.07 -5.07 21.32
CA SER A 169 -42.36 -4.73 21.93
C SER A 169 -43.25 -3.85 21.04
N GLY A 170 -42.79 -3.44 19.85
CA GLY A 170 -43.51 -2.54 18.94
C GLY A 170 -43.33 -1.05 19.22
N SER A 171 -42.61 -0.68 20.25
CA SER A 171 -42.27 0.71 20.57
C SER A 171 -41.20 1.26 19.64
N ARG A 172 -41.17 2.58 19.43
CA ARG A 172 -40.17 3.27 18.60
C ARG A 172 -39.29 4.16 19.48
N VAL A 173 -37.99 3.89 19.50
CA VAL A 173 -37.00 4.62 20.33
C VAL A 173 -36.01 5.34 19.41
N PRO A 174 -35.70 6.63 19.64
CA PRO A 174 -34.68 7.34 18.88
C PRO A 174 -33.30 6.67 19.05
N LEU A 175 -32.50 6.64 17.96
CA LEU A 175 -31.20 5.96 17.98
C LEU A 175 -30.24 6.58 19.01
N ASN A 176 -30.27 7.90 19.21
CA ASN A 176 -29.43 8.60 20.17
C ASN A 176 -29.67 8.18 21.64
N GLU A 177 -30.83 7.63 21.98
CA GLU A 177 -31.12 7.10 23.30
C GLU A 177 -30.50 5.72 23.55
N ILE A 178 -30.35 4.91 22.49
CA ILE A 178 -29.92 3.52 22.59
C ILE A 178 -28.51 3.26 22.03
N ALA A 179 -27.92 4.22 21.31
CA ALA A 179 -26.59 4.08 20.73
C ALA A 179 -25.80 5.39 20.78
N THR A 180 -24.49 5.25 20.71
CA THR A 180 -23.53 6.32 20.39
C THR A 180 -22.84 5.95 19.08
N TYR A 181 -22.34 6.94 18.35
CA TYR A 181 -21.54 6.67 17.17
C TYR A 181 -20.31 7.59 17.13
N LYS A 182 -19.29 7.12 16.42
CA LYS A 182 -18.11 7.89 16.06
C LYS A 182 -17.91 7.81 14.55
N VAL A 183 -17.54 8.94 13.95
CA VAL A 183 -17.12 8.97 12.55
C VAL A 183 -15.60 8.93 12.55
N GLN A 184 -15.03 7.89 12.01
CA GLN A 184 -13.58 7.75 11.87
C GLN A 184 -13.25 7.11 10.53
N ARG A 185 -12.00 7.22 10.09
CA ARG A 185 -11.55 6.50 8.90
C ARG A 185 -11.24 5.06 9.29
N GLY A 186 -11.75 4.13 8.50
CA GLY A 186 -11.46 2.69 8.68
C GLY A 186 -10.10 2.31 8.09
N ASP A 187 -9.60 1.15 8.46
CA ASP A 187 -8.43 0.55 7.80
C ASP A 187 -8.87 -0.09 6.48
N VAL A 188 -8.22 0.24 5.37
CA VAL A 188 -8.55 -0.32 4.04
C VAL A 188 -8.03 -1.73 3.90
N SER A 189 -6.81 -1.97 4.38
CA SER A 189 -6.14 -3.26 4.33
C SER A 189 -5.28 -3.48 5.56
N ILE A 190 -5.08 -4.74 5.89
CA ILE A 190 -4.18 -5.15 6.97
C ILE A 190 -3.12 -6.03 6.33
N ASN A 191 -1.90 -5.49 6.20
CA ASN A 191 -0.79 -6.18 5.59
C ASN A 191 0.10 -6.83 6.66
N HIS A 192 0.67 -7.98 6.32
CA HIS A 192 1.62 -8.69 7.16
C HIS A 192 2.81 -9.14 6.33
N LEU A 193 4.00 -9.01 6.89
CA LEU A 193 5.24 -9.55 6.36
C LEU A 193 5.86 -10.45 7.43
N ASP A 194 6.14 -11.69 7.10
CA ASP A 194 6.68 -12.71 8.01
C ASP A 194 5.89 -12.83 9.34
N GLY A 195 4.55 -12.74 9.25
CA GLY A 195 3.64 -12.84 10.40
C GLY A 195 3.54 -11.59 11.28
N LYS A 196 4.32 -10.53 11.00
CA LYS A 196 4.26 -9.24 11.69
C LYS A 196 3.40 -8.26 10.90
N ARG A 197 2.67 -7.39 11.60
CA ARG A 197 1.90 -6.33 10.94
C ARG A 197 2.84 -5.36 10.26
N GLU A 198 2.54 -5.05 8.99
CA GLU A 198 3.39 -4.26 8.10
C GLU A 198 2.71 -2.97 7.66
N ILE A 199 3.50 -1.90 7.57
CA ILE A 199 3.23 -0.76 6.70
C ILE A 199 4.46 -0.55 5.82
N GLN A 200 4.27 -0.71 4.51
CA GLN A 200 5.31 -0.50 3.51
C GLN A 200 5.24 0.92 2.98
N ILE A 201 6.38 1.60 2.95
CA ILE A 201 6.57 2.94 2.39
C ILE A 201 7.51 2.81 1.20
N ASN A 202 7.07 3.33 0.05
CA ASN A 202 7.81 3.34 -1.19
C ASN A 202 8.14 4.76 -1.61
N ALA A 203 9.30 4.95 -2.21
CA ALA A 203 9.69 6.21 -2.83
C ALA A 203 10.45 5.94 -4.14
N ASN A 204 10.29 6.87 -5.08
CA ASN A 204 11.04 6.87 -6.33
C ASN A 204 12.19 7.87 -6.25
N LEU A 205 13.19 7.70 -7.10
CA LEU A 205 14.28 8.65 -7.28
C LEU A 205 13.83 9.79 -8.21
N ILE A 206 14.27 11.00 -7.92
CA ILE A 206 14.01 12.15 -8.80
C ILE A 206 14.79 12.04 -10.11
N ASP A 207 15.99 11.43 -10.06
CA ASP A 207 16.84 11.14 -11.21
C ASP A 207 17.21 9.65 -11.20
N PRO A 208 16.92 8.89 -12.27
CA PRO A 208 17.22 7.45 -12.35
C PRO A 208 18.72 7.13 -12.32
N ASN A 209 19.61 8.12 -12.52
CA ASN A 209 21.06 7.93 -12.44
C ASN A 209 21.59 7.96 -11.00
N ILE A 210 20.75 8.33 -10.03
CA ILE A 210 21.14 8.32 -8.60
C ILE A 210 21.17 6.88 -8.10
N SER A 211 22.17 6.54 -7.30
CA SER A 211 22.28 5.23 -6.66
C SER A 211 21.21 5.04 -5.59
N ALA A 212 20.26 4.16 -5.83
CA ALA A 212 19.27 3.77 -4.81
C ALA A 212 19.95 3.13 -3.58
N ALA A 213 21.05 2.38 -3.80
CA ALA A 213 21.78 1.73 -2.72
C ALA A 213 22.40 2.72 -1.74
N ASP A 214 22.92 3.85 -2.21
CA ASP A 214 23.52 4.88 -1.37
C ASP A 214 22.45 5.57 -0.51
N ILE A 215 21.30 5.86 -1.09
CA ILE A 215 20.16 6.42 -0.36
C ILE A 215 19.66 5.44 0.71
N VAL A 216 19.50 4.17 0.36
CA VAL A 216 19.07 3.14 1.30
C VAL A 216 20.10 2.99 2.44
N PHE A 217 21.40 3.02 2.14
CA PHE A 217 22.45 2.98 3.14
C PHE A 217 22.39 4.19 4.08
N ASP A 218 22.16 5.38 3.54
CA ASP A 218 22.02 6.61 4.34
C ASP A 218 20.78 6.54 5.25
N LEU A 219 19.65 6.08 4.74
CA LEU A 219 18.42 5.88 5.52
C LEU A 219 18.62 4.82 6.61
N GLN A 220 19.30 3.72 6.30
CA GLN A 220 19.58 2.64 7.25
C GLN A 220 20.52 3.09 8.38
N SER A 221 21.48 3.95 8.07
CA SER A 221 22.49 4.39 9.03
C SER A 221 22.06 5.59 9.87
N LYS A 222 21.21 6.48 9.35
CA LYS A 222 20.82 7.73 10.01
C LYS A 222 19.36 7.76 10.44
N THR A 223 18.43 7.42 9.52
CA THR A 223 17.00 7.61 9.76
C THR A 223 16.38 6.49 10.60
N ILE A 224 16.68 5.23 10.24
CA ILE A 224 16.08 4.08 10.93
C ILE A 224 16.48 3.98 12.41
N PRO A 225 17.74 4.26 12.82
CA PRO A 225 18.10 4.26 14.24
C PRO A 225 17.27 5.25 15.06
N VAL A 226 17.02 6.46 14.54
CA VAL A 226 16.21 7.49 15.21
C VAL A 226 14.76 7.01 15.39
N ILE A 227 14.19 6.40 14.35
CA ILE A 227 12.83 5.84 14.42
C ILE A 227 12.77 4.70 15.45
N LYS A 228 13.76 3.81 15.47
CA LYS A 228 13.82 2.69 16.41
C LYS A 228 14.01 3.13 17.86
N GLU A 229 14.77 4.21 18.11
CA GLU A 229 14.90 4.78 19.44
C GLU A 229 13.57 5.33 19.96
N LYS A 230 12.81 6.01 19.09
CA LYS A 230 11.51 6.61 19.41
C LYS A 230 10.38 5.57 19.49
N TYR A 231 10.47 4.51 18.69
CA TYR A 231 9.46 3.45 18.58
C TYR A 231 10.11 2.06 18.70
N PRO A 232 10.46 1.61 19.91
CA PRO A 232 11.26 0.39 20.13
C PRO A 232 10.60 -0.90 19.65
N SER A 233 9.25 -0.94 19.60
CA SER A 233 8.49 -2.11 19.12
C SER A 233 8.44 -2.23 17.59
N ILE A 234 9.00 -1.23 16.88
CA ILE A 234 8.98 -1.19 15.41
C ILE A 234 10.36 -1.57 14.87
N THR A 235 10.36 -2.48 13.92
CA THR A 235 11.54 -2.85 13.14
C THR A 235 11.35 -2.45 11.68
N ALA A 236 12.44 -2.16 10.97
CA ALA A 236 12.42 -1.82 9.55
C ALA A 236 13.11 -2.90 8.73
N SER A 237 12.48 -3.28 7.62
CA SER A 237 13.05 -4.15 6.59
C SER A 237 13.12 -3.39 5.27
N PHE A 238 14.23 -3.53 4.56
CA PHE A 238 14.40 -2.92 3.25
C PHE A 238 14.04 -3.92 2.17
N GLU A 239 13.09 -3.54 1.34
CA GLU A 239 12.46 -4.36 0.31
C GLU A 239 12.76 -3.81 -1.10
N GLY A 240 12.01 -4.27 -2.11
CA GLY A 240 12.14 -3.77 -3.47
C GLY A 240 13.47 -4.09 -4.13
N GLN A 241 13.97 -3.17 -4.95
CA GLN A 241 15.22 -3.36 -5.73
C GLN A 241 16.42 -3.66 -4.84
N TYR A 242 16.52 -3.05 -3.66
CA TYR A 242 17.62 -3.28 -2.72
C TYR A 242 17.67 -4.74 -2.24
N ARG A 243 16.51 -5.31 -1.87
CA ARG A 243 16.41 -6.72 -1.45
C ARG A 243 16.80 -7.65 -2.59
N GLU A 244 16.31 -7.41 -3.80
CA GLU A 244 16.60 -8.25 -4.96
C GLU A 244 18.09 -8.16 -5.37
N ALA A 245 18.69 -6.95 -5.33
CA ALA A 245 20.10 -6.79 -5.56
C ALA A 245 20.95 -7.55 -4.53
N ASN A 246 20.60 -7.46 -3.25
CA ASN A 246 21.32 -8.19 -2.18
C ASN A 246 21.19 -9.72 -2.34
N LYS A 247 20.03 -10.24 -2.69
CA LYS A 247 19.86 -11.68 -2.99
C LYS A 247 20.75 -12.11 -4.15
N THR A 248 20.83 -11.30 -5.21
CA THR A 248 21.69 -11.56 -6.37
C THR A 248 23.14 -11.60 -5.97
N ILE A 249 23.61 -10.61 -5.18
CA ILE A 249 24.98 -10.55 -4.68
C ILE A 249 25.30 -11.77 -3.80
N GLN A 250 24.41 -12.13 -2.85
CA GLN A 250 24.59 -13.32 -2.00
C GLN A 250 24.66 -14.60 -2.83
N SER A 251 23.80 -14.74 -3.83
CA SER A 251 23.81 -15.87 -4.74
C SER A 251 25.11 -15.91 -5.55
N ALA A 252 25.61 -14.76 -6.00
CA ALA A 252 26.87 -14.66 -6.73
C ALA A 252 28.04 -15.13 -5.88
N TYR A 253 28.15 -14.74 -4.61
CA TYR A 253 29.20 -15.21 -3.70
C TYR A 253 29.21 -16.76 -3.55
N THR A 254 28.06 -17.41 -3.63
CA THR A 254 27.97 -18.86 -3.53
C THR A 254 28.25 -19.57 -4.86
N VAL A 255 27.73 -19.02 -5.95
CA VAL A 255 27.80 -19.65 -7.28
C VAL A 255 29.12 -19.38 -7.98
N PHE A 256 29.70 -18.17 -7.82
CA PHE A 256 30.91 -17.75 -8.51
C PHE A 256 32.13 -18.65 -8.25
N PRO A 257 32.45 -19.08 -7.01
CA PRO A 257 33.54 -20.03 -6.78
C PRO A 257 33.32 -21.37 -7.46
N LEU A 258 32.05 -21.87 -7.48
CA LEU A 258 31.71 -23.11 -8.15
C LEU A 258 31.93 -23.01 -9.66
N VAL A 259 31.50 -21.91 -10.27
CA VAL A 259 31.70 -21.64 -11.72
C VAL A 259 33.18 -21.56 -12.04
N LEU A 260 33.97 -20.83 -11.24
CA LEU A 260 35.42 -20.75 -11.41
C LEU A 260 36.09 -22.12 -11.31
N PHE A 261 35.65 -22.97 -10.35
CA PHE A 261 36.16 -24.33 -10.23
C PHE A 261 35.82 -25.18 -11.47
N LEU A 262 34.58 -25.09 -11.98
CA LEU A 262 34.19 -25.81 -13.20
C LEU A 262 34.97 -25.34 -14.43
N ILE A 263 35.21 -24.02 -14.58
CA ILE A 263 36.04 -23.45 -15.64
C ILE A 263 37.48 -24.00 -15.51
N PHE A 264 38.05 -23.94 -14.30
CA PHE A 264 39.38 -24.49 -14.04
C PHE A 264 39.48 -25.98 -14.41
N ALA A 265 38.53 -26.78 -13.98
CA ALA A 265 38.48 -28.23 -14.28
C ALA A 265 38.39 -28.47 -15.79
N THR A 266 37.46 -27.79 -16.48
CA THR A 266 37.25 -27.93 -17.92
C THR A 266 38.52 -27.58 -18.72
N ILE A 267 39.16 -26.48 -18.39
CA ILE A 267 40.42 -26.04 -19.05
C ILE A 267 41.54 -27.01 -18.72
N GLY A 268 41.67 -27.44 -17.43
CA GLY A 268 42.65 -28.42 -16.98
C GLY A 268 42.55 -29.75 -17.69
N PHE A 269 41.35 -30.31 -17.87
CA PHE A 269 41.08 -31.52 -18.61
C PHE A 269 41.40 -31.36 -20.10
N THR A 270 41.08 -30.22 -20.69
CA THR A 270 41.31 -29.95 -22.12
C THR A 270 42.78 -29.89 -22.45
N PHE A 271 43.55 -29.14 -21.67
CA PHE A 271 44.98 -28.94 -21.89
C PHE A 271 45.87 -29.91 -21.15
N ARG A 272 45.32 -30.79 -20.30
CA ARG A 272 46.07 -31.77 -19.46
C ARG A 272 47.17 -31.14 -18.64
N THR A 273 47.01 -29.89 -18.22
CA THR A 273 47.97 -29.13 -17.40
C THR A 273 47.22 -28.29 -16.37
N TYR A 274 47.83 -28.04 -15.21
CA TYR A 274 47.26 -27.23 -14.14
C TYR A 274 47.67 -25.76 -14.22
N SER A 275 48.78 -25.43 -14.91
CA SER A 275 49.32 -24.08 -15.00
C SER A 275 48.55 -23.18 -15.95
N GLN A 276 48.05 -23.72 -17.06
CA GLN A 276 47.28 -22.93 -18.06
C GLN A 276 45.93 -22.45 -17.54
N PRO A 277 45.10 -23.27 -16.89
CA PRO A 277 43.84 -22.77 -16.26
C PRO A 277 44.13 -21.66 -15.24
N PHE A 278 45.15 -21.79 -14.43
CA PHE A 278 45.52 -20.78 -13.43
C PHE A 278 45.89 -19.44 -14.07
N LEU A 279 46.71 -19.45 -15.13
CA LEU A 279 47.05 -18.22 -15.87
C LEU A 279 45.85 -17.57 -16.52
N LEU A 280 44.94 -18.37 -17.11
CA LEU A 280 43.71 -17.85 -17.74
C LEU A 280 42.76 -17.23 -16.72
N ILE A 281 42.58 -17.87 -15.55
CA ILE A 281 41.71 -17.32 -14.49
C ILE A 281 42.32 -16.02 -13.92
N LEU A 282 43.64 -15.93 -13.81
CA LEU A 282 44.31 -14.72 -13.36
C LEU A 282 44.15 -13.53 -14.32
N LEU A 283 43.89 -13.79 -15.60
CA LEU A 283 43.63 -12.78 -16.63
C LEU A 283 42.19 -12.26 -16.66
N ILE A 284 41.22 -12.95 -16.02
CA ILE A 284 39.81 -12.54 -16.01
C ILE A 284 39.58 -11.13 -15.44
N PRO A 285 40.29 -10.65 -14.38
CA PRO A 285 40.08 -9.30 -13.83
C PRO A 285 40.57 -8.15 -14.72
N PHE A 286 41.29 -8.41 -15.79
CA PHE A 286 41.85 -7.43 -16.71
C PHE A 286 41.14 -7.53 -18.09
#